data_96703c561670209dc573812020e7ea7f
#
_entry.id   96703c561670209dc573812020e7ea7f
#
_cell.length_a   1.000
_cell.length_b   1.000
_cell.length_c   1.000
_cell.angle_alpha   90.00
_cell.angle_beta   90.00
_cell.angle_gamma   90.00
#
_symmetry.space_group_name_H-M   'P 1'
#
loop_
_entity.id
_entity.type
_entity.pdbx_description
1 polymer ?
#
loop_
_entity_poly.entity_id
_entity_poly.type
_entity_poly.pdbx_seq_one_letter_code
_entity_poly.pdbx_strand_id
1 'polypeptide(L)'
;MLFGKRKRIVKRILIVEDEPLTAFDNETMLADLGYEVVATLDSFDDAITLLGREDIDLVLSDMRLSGERSGLDLARAAKERGIPVLFSTGYDVPEEGKAVAVGCLSKPYSERQLKNALEAVDRLLAGEQVKPAKGLELYITPDA
;
A
#
# COMPACT_ATOMS: atom_id res chain seq x y z
N MET A 1 2.25 -18.00 24.01
CA MET A 1 2.21 -17.61 24.17
C MET A 1 1.80 -16.72 24.31
N LEU A 2 1.00 -17.43 24.53
CA LEU A 2 0.75 -16.37 25.05
C LEU A 2 1.38 -15.22 24.45
N PHE A 3 2.30 -15.16 24.31
CA PHE A 3 3.04 -14.17 23.65
C PHE A 3 3.25 -14.50 22.20
N GLY A 4 2.28 -15.09 21.55
CA GLY A 4 2.33 -15.36 20.13
C GLY A 4 2.48 -14.08 19.32
N LYS A 5 3.05 -14.18 18.14
CA LYS A 5 3.14 -13.04 17.22
C LYS A 5 1.76 -12.52 16.92
N ARG A 6 1.65 -11.21 16.80
CA ARG A 6 0.45 -10.56 16.33
C ARG A 6 0.08 -11.14 14.97
N LYS A 7 -1.18 -11.49 14.78
CA LYS A 7 -1.65 -12.05 13.52
C LYS A 7 -1.86 -10.93 12.51
N ARG A 8 -1.18 -11.02 11.37
CA ARG A 8 -1.37 -10.06 10.28
C ARG A 8 -2.72 -10.24 9.63
N ILE A 9 -3.35 -9.12 9.29
CA ILE A 9 -4.54 -9.13 8.45
C ILE A 9 -4.18 -8.78 7.00
N VAL A 10 -3.11 -8.02 6.79
CA VAL A 10 -2.60 -7.73 5.44
C VAL A 10 -1.61 -8.83 5.07
N LYS A 11 -1.95 -9.63 4.07
CA LYS A 11 -1.12 -10.75 3.60
C LYS A 11 -0.86 -10.70 2.11
N ARG A 12 -1.85 -10.30 1.33
CA ARG A 12 -1.78 -10.28 -0.13
C ARG A 12 -1.74 -8.85 -0.62
N ILE A 13 -0.66 -8.49 -1.31
CA ILE A 13 -0.39 -7.12 -1.74
C ILE A 13 -0.28 -7.06 -3.25
N LEU A 14 -0.97 -6.09 -3.84
CA LEU A 14 -0.83 -5.74 -5.24
C LEU A 14 0.12 -4.54 -5.33
N ILE A 15 1.16 -4.66 -6.16
CA ILE A 15 2.09 -3.56 -6.43
C ILE A 15 1.68 -2.91 -7.73
N VAL A 16 1.55 -1.57 -7.75
CA VAL A 16 1.28 -0.81 -8.97
C VAL A 16 2.32 0.30 -9.06
N GLU A 17 3.27 0.15 -9.97
CA GLU A 17 4.44 1.00 -10.09
C GLU A 17 4.94 0.96 -11.52
N ASP A 18 5.09 2.13 -12.16
CA ASP A 18 5.51 2.19 -13.56
C ASP A 18 7.03 2.26 -13.76
N GLU A 19 7.80 2.46 -12.69
CA GLU A 19 9.26 2.45 -12.78
C GLU A 19 9.75 1.01 -12.53
N PRO A 20 10.36 0.34 -13.54
CA PRO A 20 10.66 -1.10 -13.42
C PRO A 20 11.59 -1.48 -12.28
N LEU A 21 12.62 -0.66 -12.01
CA LEU A 21 13.56 -0.98 -10.94
C LEU A 21 12.91 -0.86 -9.57
N THR A 22 12.10 0.16 -9.36
CA THR A 22 11.37 0.36 -8.11
C THR A 22 10.34 -0.76 -7.92
N ALA A 23 9.65 -1.15 -8.99
CA ALA A 23 8.69 -2.26 -8.96
C ALA A 23 9.36 -3.56 -8.53
N PHE A 24 10.52 -3.85 -9.13
CA PHE A 24 11.29 -5.05 -8.81
C PHE A 24 11.77 -5.04 -7.35
N ASP A 25 12.28 -3.90 -6.88
CA ASP A 25 12.74 -3.76 -5.50
C ASP A 25 11.61 -3.98 -4.51
N ASN A 26 10.44 -3.40 -4.77
CA ASN A 26 9.27 -3.59 -3.92
C ASN A 26 8.86 -5.06 -3.85
N GLU A 27 8.83 -5.71 -5.01
CA GLU A 27 8.47 -7.13 -5.08
C GLU A 27 9.42 -7.98 -4.26
N THR A 28 10.73 -7.74 -4.40
CA THR A 28 11.76 -8.44 -3.65
C THR A 28 11.64 -8.22 -2.15
N MET A 29 11.49 -6.95 -1.74
CA MET A 29 11.37 -6.61 -0.33
C MET A 29 10.12 -7.22 0.31
N LEU A 30 8.99 -7.17 -0.37
CA LEU A 30 7.75 -7.74 0.15
C LEU A 30 7.85 -9.25 0.30
N ALA A 31 8.44 -9.93 -0.67
CA ALA A 31 8.65 -11.37 -0.60
C ALA A 31 9.55 -11.73 0.58
N ASP A 32 10.65 -10.98 0.77
CA ASP A 32 11.57 -11.21 1.88
C ASP A 32 10.88 -11.01 3.24
N LEU A 33 9.92 -10.09 3.30
CA LEU A 33 9.18 -9.81 4.53
C LEU A 33 8.04 -10.79 4.79
N GLY A 34 7.81 -11.72 3.89
CA GLY A 34 6.80 -12.76 4.06
C GLY A 34 5.41 -12.41 3.54
N TYR A 35 5.28 -11.35 2.76
CA TYR A 35 4.00 -11.01 2.10
C TYR A 35 3.87 -11.76 0.79
N GLU A 36 2.64 -12.02 0.39
CA GLU A 36 2.36 -12.57 -0.92
C GLU A 36 2.14 -11.42 -1.90
N VAL A 37 2.94 -11.32 -2.95
CA VAL A 37 2.76 -10.35 -4.01
C VAL A 37 1.83 -10.96 -5.04
N VAL A 38 0.61 -10.44 -5.15
CA VAL A 38 -0.40 -10.97 -6.07
C VAL A 38 0.03 -10.74 -7.51
N ALA A 39 0.50 -9.53 -7.79
CA ALA A 39 1.03 -9.14 -9.09
C ALA A 39 1.79 -7.82 -8.95
N THR A 40 2.59 -7.51 -9.95
CA THR A 40 3.28 -6.23 -10.07
C THR A 40 2.88 -5.64 -11.42
N LEU A 41 2.13 -4.55 -11.39
CA LEU A 41 1.51 -3.94 -12.57
C LEU A 41 1.98 -2.49 -12.69
N ASP A 42 1.79 -1.90 -13.87
CA ASP A 42 2.26 -0.54 -14.13
C ASP A 42 1.14 0.45 -14.51
N SER A 43 -0.10 0.00 -14.62
CA SER A 43 -1.18 0.86 -15.09
C SER A 43 -2.46 0.68 -14.28
N PHE A 44 -3.29 1.74 -14.33
CA PHE A 44 -4.62 1.71 -13.74
C PHE A 44 -5.49 0.59 -14.33
N ASP A 45 -5.49 0.47 -15.66
CA ASP A 45 -6.38 -0.47 -16.35
C ASP A 45 -6.11 -1.92 -15.94
N ASP A 46 -4.83 -2.30 -15.88
CA ASP A 46 -4.46 -3.65 -15.45
C ASP A 46 -4.80 -3.87 -13.98
N ALA A 47 -4.55 -2.86 -13.15
CA ALA A 47 -4.83 -2.96 -11.72
C ALA A 47 -6.31 -3.09 -11.43
N ILE A 48 -7.15 -2.31 -12.09
CA ILE A 48 -8.60 -2.33 -11.84
C ILE A 48 -9.22 -3.69 -12.21
N THR A 49 -8.70 -4.32 -13.25
CA THR A 49 -9.12 -5.67 -13.64
C THR A 49 -8.83 -6.67 -12.53
N LEU A 50 -7.62 -6.57 -11.95
CA LEU A 50 -7.20 -7.50 -10.91
C LEU A 50 -7.94 -7.29 -9.60
N LEU A 51 -8.28 -6.05 -9.26
CA LEU A 51 -9.07 -5.74 -8.08
C LEU A 51 -10.42 -6.45 -8.08
N GLY A 52 -10.97 -6.72 -9.24
CA GLY A 52 -12.23 -7.42 -9.37
C GLY A 52 -12.14 -8.95 -9.40
N ARG A 53 -10.93 -9.49 -9.49
CA ARG A 53 -10.72 -10.94 -9.66
C ARG A 53 -9.99 -11.63 -8.52
N GLU A 54 -9.14 -10.91 -7.81
CA GLU A 54 -8.26 -11.49 -6.80
C GLU A 54 -8.57 -10.93 -5.43
N ASP A 55 -8.30 -11.72 -4.40
CA ASP A 55 -8.35 -11.23 -3.03
C ASP A 55 -7.09 -10.42 -2.77
N ILE A 56 -7.26 -9.14 -2.54
CA ILE A 56 -6.17 -8.20 -2.30
C ILE A 56 -6.44 -7.51 -0.97
N ASP A 57 -5.47 -7.57 -0.08
CA ASP A 57 -5.59 -6.97 1.25
C ASP A 57 -5.10 -5.53 1.27
N LEU A 58 -4.16 -5.19 0.38
CA LEU A 58 -3.58 -3.85 0.29
C LEU A 58 -3.00 -3.63 -1.10
N VAL A 59 -3.16 -2.42 -1.59
CA VAL A 59 -2.48 -1.98 -2.81
C VAL A 59 -1.34 -1.04 -2.42
N LEU A 60 -0.12 -1.32 -2.86
CA LEU A 60 1.02 -0.42 -2.74
C LEU A 60 1.21 0.23 -4.10
N SER A 61 0.87 1.51 -4.22
CA SER A 61 0.79 2.18 -5.51
C SER A 61 1.55 3.50 -5.54
N ASP A 62 2.27 3.75 -6.64
CA ASP A 62 2.77 5.09 -6.92
C ASP A 62 1.59 6.00 -7.28
N MET A 63 1.80 7.29 -7.11
CA MET A 63 0.86 8.33 -7.57
C MET A 63 0.84 8.44 -9.08
N ARG A 64 1.96 8.15 -9.73
CA ARG A 64 2.11 8.22 -11.19
C ARG A 64 2.14 6.83 -11.77
N LEU A 65 1.29 6.59 -12.75
CA LEU A 65 1.21 5.29 -13.43
C LEU A 65 1.26 5.51 -14.94
N SER A 66 1.54 4.43 -15.66
CA SER A 66 1.51 4.46 -17.13
C SER A 66 0.06 4.67 -17.60
N GLY A 67 -0.10 5.45 -18.66
CA GLY A 67 -1.42 5.73 -19.22
C GLY A 67 -2.01 7.03 -18.70
N GLU A 68 -3.29 7.24 -18.94
CA GLU A 68 -3.96 8.50 -18.61
C GLU A 68 -4.42 8.58 -17.16
N ARG A 69 -4.65 7.44 -16.53
CA ARG A 69 -5.14 7.39 -15.15
C ARG A 69 -4.01 7.20 -14.17
N SER A 70 -4.14 7.87 -13.04
CA SER A 70 -3.09 7.93 -12.01
C SER A 70 -3.34 6.96 -10.86
N GLY A 71 -2.37 6.92 -9.94
CA GLY A 71 -2.55 6.20 -8.67
C GLY A 71 -3.68 6.77 -7.82
N LEU A 72 -3.98 8.06 -7.97
CA LEU A 72 -5.12 8.67 -7.29
C LEU A 72 -6.44 8.09 -7.80
N ASP A 73 -6.58 7.92 -9.10
CA ASP A 73 -7.76 7.27 -9.69
C ASP A 73 -7.89 5.83 -9.19
N LEU A 74 -6.77 5.13 -9.10
CA LEU A 74 -6.74 3.76 -8.58
C LEU A 74 -7.17 3.71 -7.12
N ALA A 75 -6.69 4.64 -6.30
CA ALA A 75 -7.05 4.69 -4.89
C ALA A 75 -8.55 4.92 -4.69
N ARG A 76 -9.14 5.78 -5.52
CA ARG A 76 -10.60 5.99 -5.50
C ARG A 76 -11.36 4.70 -5.82
N ALA A 77 -10.95 4.01 -6.87
CA ALA A 77 -11.59 2.77 -7.29
C ALA A 77 -11.43 1.66 -6.25
N ALA A 78 -10.24 1.55 -5.65
CA ALA A 78 -9.98 0.57 -4.62
C ALA A 78 -10.80 0.85 -3.36
N LYS A 79 -10.93 2.11 -2.97
CA LYS A 79 -11.74 2.50 -1.82
C LYS A 79 -13.20 2.07 -1.99
N GLU A 80 -13.74 2.23 -3.18
CA GLU A 80 -15.12 1.80 -3.47
C GLU A 80 -15.30 0.30 -3.27
N ARG A 81 -14.23 -0.47 -3.38
CA ARG A 81 -14.24 -1.92 -3.19
C ARG A 81 -13.80 -2.34 -1.79
N GLY A 82 -13.54 -1.37 -0.92
CA GLY A 82 -13.08 -1.65 0.43
C GLY A 82 -11.64 -2.13 0.52
N ILE A 83 -10.83 -1.86 -0.48
CA ILE A 83 -9.42 -2.27 -0.53
C ILE A 83 -8.55 -1.04 -0.20
N PRO A 84 -7.75 -1.09 0.88
CA PRO A 84 -6.90 0.03 1.25
C PRO A 84 -5.73 0.21 0.30
N VAL A 85 -5.34 1.47 0.08
CA VAL A 85 -4.19 1.83 -0.73
C VAL A 85 -3.17 2.58 0.12
N LEU A 86 -1.92 2.13 0.08
CA LEU A 86 -0.79 2.86 0.61
C LEU A 86 -0.01 3.43 -0.58
N PHE A 87 0.09 4.75 -0.65
CA PHE A 87 0.91 5.36 -1.70
C PHE A 87 2.39 5.19 -1.38
N SER A 88 3.17 5.03 -2.43
CA SER A 88 4.63 4.97 -2.38
C SER A 88 5.14 5.99 -3.40
N THR A 89 5.58 7.16 -2.93
CA THR A 89 5.92 8.25 -3.85
C THR A 89 6.99 9.17 -3.28
N GLY A 90 7.70 9.85 -4.17
CA GLY A 90 8.64 10.90 -3.80
C GLY A 90 8.02 12.29 -3.81
N TYR A 91 6.71 12.39 -4.03
CA TYR A 91 6.00 13.66 -4.17
C TYR A 91 4.95 13.80 -3.07
N ASP A 92 4.49 15.03 -2.85
CA ASP A 92 3.42 15.28 -1.91
C ASP A 92 2.10 14.72 -2.45
N VAL A 93 1.30 14.19 -1.53
CA VAL A 93 -0.02 13.66 -1.87
C VAL A 93 -1.03 14.81 -1.71
N PRO A 94 -1.85 15.08 -2.74
CA PRO A 94 -2.88 16.13 -2.62
C PRO A 94 -3.97 15.73 -1.62
N GLU A 95 -4.70 16.71 -1.12
CA GLU A 95 -5.76 16.48 -0.12
C GLU A 95 -6.77 15.43 -0.57
N GLU A 96 -7.14 15.43 -1.84
CA GLU A 96 -8.06 14.42 -2.39
C GLU A 96 -7.51 13.01 -2.30
N GLY A 97 -6.19 12.85 -2.38
CA GLY A 97 -5.53 11.55 -2.20
C GLY A 97 -5.57 11.09 -0.74
N LYS A 98 -5.45 12.03 0.18
CA LYS A 98 -5.51 11.72 1.61
C LYS A 98 -6.90 11.23 2.05
N ALA A 99 -7.93 11.58 1.29
CA ALA A 99 -9.29 11.13 1.56
C ALA A 99 -9.56 9.71 1.09
N VAL A 100 -8.73 9.16 0.20
CA VAL A 100 -8.99 7.85 -0.43
C VAL A 100 -7.91 6.80 -0.16
N ALA A 101 -6.79 7.17 0.45
CA ALA A 101 -5.72 6.25 0.80
C ALA A 101 -5.57 6.16 2.30
N VAL A 102 -4.89 5.10 2.78
CA VAL A 102 -4.62 4.96 4.22
C VAL A 102 -3.41 5.76 4.64
N GLY A 103 -2.50 6.04 3.72
CA GLY A 103 -1.29 6.77 4.02
C GLY A 103 -0.35 6.82 2.84
N CYS A 104 0.86 7.32 3.09
CA CYS A 104 1.92 7.43 2.11
C CYS A 104 3.27 7.09 2.71
N LEU A 105 4.05 6.27 2.02
CA LEU A 105 5.42 5.98 2.37
C LEU A 105 6.33 6.74 1.39
N SER A 106 7.19 7.60 1.92
CA SER A 106 8.05 8.47 1.10
C SER A 106 9.24 7.71 0.53
N LYS A 107 9.46 7.86 -0.78
CA LYS A 107 10.64 7.33 -1.48
C LYS A 107 11.84 8.26 -1.26
N PRO A 108 13.06 7.72 -1.23
CA PRO A 108 13.38 6.30 -1.20
C PRO A 108 13.21 5.71 0.20
N TYR A 109 12.94 4.42 0.28
CA TYR A 109 12.83 3.73 1.57
C TYR A 109 13.57 2.40 1.54
N SER A 110 14.02 1.99 2.72
CA SER A 110 14.67 0.70 2.91
C SER A 110 13.63 -0.39 3.13
N GLU A 111 14.06 -1.64 3.09
CA GLU A 111 13.21 -2.77 3.46
C GLU A 111 12.68 -2.63 4.88
N ARG A 112 13.51 -2.14 5.81
CA ARG A 112 13.10 -1.93 7.19
C ARG A 112 12.00 -0.88 7.31
N GLN A 113 12.13 0.21 6.54
CA GLN A 113 11.10 1.25 6.52
C GLN A 113 9.80 0.71 5.94
N LEU A 114 9.88 -0.08 4.87
CA LEU A 114 8.71 -0.73 4.29
C LEU A 114 8.06 -1.67 5.30
N LYS A 115 8.86 -2.49 5.98
CA LYS A 115 8.36 -3.39 7.01
C LYS A 115 7.60 -2.62 8.10
N ASN A 116 8.21 -1.57 8.64
CA ASN A 116 7.59 -0.80 9.71
C ASN A 116 6.32 -0.09 9.25
N ALA A 117 6.31 0.40 8.01
CA ALA A 117 5.13 1.03 7.44
C ALA A 117 3.98 0.04 7.29
N LEU A 118 4.26 -1.15 6.78
CA LEU A 118 3.22 -2.16 6.59
C LEU A 118 2.68 -2.68 7.91
N GLU A 119 3.53 -2.81 8.93
CA GLU A 119 3.08 -3.18 10.27
C GLU A 119 2.18 -2.10 10.87
N ALA A 120 2.53 -0.83 10.66
CA ALA A 120 1.71 0.28 11.12
C ALA A 120 0.34 0.29 10.42
N VAL A 121 0.32 0.10 9.12
CA VAL A 121 -0.93 0.02 8.35
C VAL A 121 -1.78 -1.16 8.81
N ASP A 122 -1.15 -2.31 9.04
CA ASP A 122 -1.85 -3.50 9.51
C ASP A 122 -2.55 -3.23 10.85
N ARG A 123 -1.84 -2.60 11.79
CA ARG A 123 -2.42 -2.22 13.09
C ARG A 123 -3.55 -1.22 12.94
N LEU A 124 -3.36 -0.23 12.07
CA LEU A 124 -4.39 0.77 11.80
C LEU A 124 -5.68 0.10 11.31
N LEU A 125 -5.54 -0.80 10.34
CA LEU A 125 -6.69 -1.51 9.77
C LEU A 125 -7.36 -2.45 10.78
N ALA A 126 -6.59 -2.92 11.76
CA ALA A 126 -7.13 -3.75 12.84
C ALA A 126 -7.76 -2.92 13.97
N GLY A 127 -7.76 -1.58 13.87
CA GLY A 127 -8.31 -0.71 14.91
C GLY A 127 -7.42 -0.56 16.13
N GLU A 128 -6.14 -0.90 16.01
CA GLU A 128 -5.17 -0.83 17.11
C GLU A 128 -4.42 0.50 17.11
N GLN A 129 -3.77 0.78 18.22
CA GLN A 129 -2.88 1.94 18.32
C GLN A 129 -1.69 1.80 17.38
N VAL A 130 -1.32 2.89 16.74
CA VAL A 130 -0.24 2.91 15.76
C VAL A 130 0.87 3.85 16.24
N LYS A 131 2.11 3.35 16.22
CA LYS A 131 3.29 4.17 16.51
C LYS A 131 3.78 4.82 15.23
N PRO A 132 4.36 6.05 15.32
CA PRO A 132 4.96 6.68 14.15
C PRO A 132 6.03 5.79 13.54
N ALA A 133 6.09 5.76 12.21
CA ALA A 133 7.11 5.05 11.47
C ALA A 133 7.80 6.04 10.54
N LYS A 134 9.12 5.94 10.41
CA LYS A 134 9.91 6.87 9.61
C LYS A 134 9.48 6.82 8.15
N GLY A 135 9.20 7.98 7.59
CA GLY A 135 8.80 8.12 6.20
C GLY A 135 7.33 7.81 5.91
N LEU A 136 6.57 7.43 6.94
CA LEU A 136 5.15 7.08 6.78
C LEU A 136 4.28 8.20 7.33
N GLU A 137 3.31 8.63 6.53
CA GLU A 137 2.23 9.51 6.97
C GLU A 137 0.92 8.74 6.84
N LEU A 138 0.16 8.67 7.90
CA LEU A 138 -1.15 8.02 7.92
C LEU A 138 -2.26 9.06 7.87
N TYR A 139 -3.30 8.78 7.10
CA TYR A 139 -4.40 9.71 6.85
C TYR A 139 -5.67 9.34 7.59
N ILE A 140 -5.75 8.11 8.06
CA ILE A 140 -6.95 7.58 8.72
C ILE A 140 -6.59 7.26 10.17
N THR A 141 -7.49 7.57 11.10
CA THR A 141 -7.31 7.20 12.50
C THR A 141 -8.20 6.00 12.82
N PRO A 142 -7.77 5.13 13.74
CA PRO A 142 -8.50 3.88 14.02
C PRO A 142 -9.93 4.08 14.49
N ASP A 143 -10.24 5.21 15.11
CA ASP A 143 -11.56 5.50 15.66
C ASP A 143 -12.40 6.40 14.76
N ALA A 144 -11.93 6.69 13.57
CA ALA A 144 -12.65 7.55 12.64
C ALA A 144 -13.82 6.84 11.99
#